data_404264a48afc27ba17b7da13127a2bc5
#
_entry.id   404264a48afc27ba17b7da13127a2bc5
#
_cell.length_a   1.000
_cell.length_b   1.000
_cell.length_c   1.000
_cell.angle_alpha   90.00
_cell.angle_beta   90.00
_cell.angle_gamma   90.00
#
_symmetry.space_group_name_H-M   'P 1'
#
loop_
_entity.id
_entity.type
_entity.pdbx_description
1 polymer ?
#
loop_
_entity_poly.entity_id
_entity_poly.type
_entity_poly.pdbx_seq_one_letter_code
_entity_poly.pdbx_strand_id
1 'polypeptide(L)'
;MDLSKIDKIVYDYVKDESNKKAISTLDTVIPMCERVLTEHLNDYETNKWSRNFSVNDSIKIVSSYIKSIDDKMFQSFNEKIKNAKILPREQFKDESKYPDCVDDYGIVHIYYENTPKDIFIIFHEMLHKLNENKEVDKNGKKLSTWTREYFGETVSILGEMLLGEYLVESGAITENDFNLRKHQRLNGEKEAARNVLIENELIKLKLSNLNINEENLLKVIKNESDPVKKSVFYDELSDKRRIKQVEKEKDLSLNKSQRYVIAHVLVSEMLKHENVLDSFLKLHYEVGNDNCKIDDVVDSLLSSYPSLGSSNTRL
;
A
#
# COMPACT_ATOMS: atom_id res chain seq x y z
N MET A 1 -1.09 28.15 6.61
CA MET A 1 -2.05 27.14 6.13
C MET A 1 -3.40 27.80 5.97
N ASP A 2 -3.98 27.66 4.81
CA ASP A 2 -5.26 28.26 4.45
C ASP A 2 -6.34 27.17 4.39
N LEU A 3 -7.10 27.02 5.47
CA LEU A 3 -8.16 26.01 5.56
C LEU A 3 -9.27 26.20 4.51
N SER A 4 -9.43 27.42 3.96
CA SER A 4 -10.40 27.66 2.88
C SER A 4 -9.99 26.97 1.58
N LYS A 5 -8.69 26.84 1.31
CA LYS A 5 -8.18 26.07 0.18
C LYS A 5 -8.41 24.57 0.38
N ILE A 6 -8.18 24.07 1.60
CA ILE A 6 -8.47 22.67 1.94
C ILE A 6 -9.95 22.38 1.76
N ASP A 7 -10.81 23.26 2.24
CA ASP A 7 -12.26 23.15 2.08
C ASP A 7 -12.66 23.00 0.61
N LYS A 8 -12.06 23.79 -0.27
CA LYS A 8 -12.30 23.71 -1.71
C LYS A 8 -11.76 22.40 -2.31
N ILE A 9 -10.53 22.00 -1.97
CA ILE A 9 -9.93 20.75 -2.47
C ILE A 9 -10.82 19.54 -2.11
N VAL A 10 -11.24 19.44 -0.85
CA VAL A 10 -12.11 18.34 -0.40
C VAL A 10 -13.49 18.41 -1.05
N TYR A 11 -14.04 19.61 -1.25
CA TYR A 11 -15.30 19.79 -1.99
C TYR A 11 -15.18 19.27 -3.43
N ASP A 12 -14.14 19.66 -4.14
CA ASP A 12 -13.90 19.23 -5.52
C ASP A 12 -13.71 17.71 -5.58
N TYR A 13 -12.95 17.12 -4.63
CA TYR A 13 -12.74 15.68 -4.51
C TYR A 13 -14.05 14.91 -4.32
N VAL A 14 -14.93 15.37 -3.42
CA VAL A 14 -16.22 14.72 -3.14
C VAL A 14 -17.17 14.79 -4.35
N LYS A 15 -17.04 15.82 -5.18
CA LYS A 15 -17.87 16.00 -6.40
C LYS A 15 -17.39 15.19 -7.59
N ASP A 16 -16.13 14.76 -7.60
CA ASP A 16 -15.57 13.97 -8.68
C ASP A 16 -16.11 12.54 -8.66
N GLU A 17 -16.78 12.16 -9.73
CA GLU A 17 -17.33 10.80 -9.91
C GLU A 17 -16.27 9.70 -9.82
N SER A 18 -15.02 9.98 -10.22
CA SER A 18 -13.92 9.02 -10.17
C SER A 18 -13.56 8.60 -8.73
N ASN A 19 -13.88 9.43 -7.74
CA ASN A 19 -13.59 9.18 -6.32
C ASN A 19 -14.73 8.47 -5.57
N LYS A 20 -15.88 8.28 -6.20
CA LYS A 20 -17.06 7.65 -5.56
C LYS A 20 -16.77 6.27 -4.99
N LYS A 21 -16.01 5.45 -5.72
CA LYS A 21 -15.67 4.09 -5.25
C LYS A 21 -14.84 4.16 -3.96
N ALA A 22 -13.81 4.99 -3.91
CA ALA A 22 -12.98 5.16 -2.71
C ALA A 22 -13.81 5.69 -1.52
N ILE A 23 -14.69 6.65 -1.76
CA ILE A 23 -15.57 7.20 -0.72
C ILE A 23 -16.54 6.14 -0.21
N SER A 24 -17.14 5.35 -1.11
CA SER A 24 -18.12 4.31 -0.73
C SER A 24 -17.50 3.12 0.02
N THR A 25 -16.20 2.93 -0.04
CA THR A 25 -15.50 1.85 0.68
C THR A 25 -14.98 2.25 2.06
N LEU A 26 -15.13 3.52 2.46
CA LEU A 26 -14.60 4.02 3.73
C LEU A 26 -15.12 3.24 4.94
N ASP A 27 -16.40 2.88 4.99
CA ASP A 27 -16.98 2.12 6.10
C ASP A 27 -16.30 0.75 6.29
N THR A 28 -15.80 0.15 5.21
CA THR A 28 -15.03 -1.11 5.25
C THR A 28 -13.56 -0.87 5.63
N VAL A 29 -12.97 0.22 5.16
CA VAL A 29 -11.54 0.49 5.34
C VAL A 29 -11.21 1.07 6.71
N ILE A 30 -12.11 1.85 7.33
CA ILE A 30 -11.86 2.45 8.63
C ILE A 30 -11.50 1.43 9.72
N PRO A 31 -12.24 0.29 9.90
CA PRO A 31 -11.83 -0.75 10.84
C PRO A 31 -10.46 -1.37 10.52
N MET A 32 -10.10 -1.46 9.23
CA MET A 32 -8.77 -1.92 8.82
C MET A 32 -7.67 -0.94 9.23
N CYS A 33 -7.93 0.38 9.12
CA CYS A 33 -6.99 1.40 9.60
C CYS A 33 -6.72 1.26 11.11
N GLU A 34 -7.74 1.03 11.91
CA GLU A 34 -7.62 0.82 13.35
C GLU A 34 -6.74 -0.40 13.65
N ARG A 35 -6.96 -1.51 12.94
CA ARG A 35 -6.15 -2.71 13.05
C ARG A 35 -4.68 -2.43 12.73
N VAL A 36 -4.39 -1.80 11.58
CA VAL A 36 -3.01 -1.48 11.18
C VAL A 36 -2.33 -0.57 12.20
N LEU A 37 -3.04 0.43 12.75
CA LEU A 37 -2.47 1.35 13.73
C LEU A 37 -2.11 0.69 15.06
N THR A 38 -2.87 -0.34 15.45
CA THR A 38 -2.64 -1.09 16.70
C THR A 38 -1.73 -2.30 16.53
N GLU A 39 -1.33 -2.63 15.30
CA GLU A 39 -0.44 -3.76 15.05
C GLU A 39 0.96 -3.52 15.61
N HIS A 40 1.52 -4.56 16.22
CA HIS A 40 2.88 -4.59 16.73
C HIS A 40 3.62 -5.77 16.11
N LEU A 41 4.82 -5.52 15.64
CA LEU A 41 5.76 -6.55 15.21
C LEU A 41 6.77 -6.81 16.35
N ASN A 42 7.37 -8.00 16.33
CA ASN A 42 8.48 -8.30 17.21
C ASN A 42 9.62 -7.28 16.96
N ASP A 43 10.30 -6.90 18.04
CA ASP A 43 11.43 -5.99 17.97
C ASP A 43 12.52 -6.56 17.06
N TYR A 44 13.30 -5.67 16.47
CA TYR A 44 14.51 -6.00 15.73
C TYR A 44 15.74 -5.49 16.51
N GLU A 45 16.83 -6.24 16.44
CA GLU A 45 18.01 -5.99 17.29
C GLU A 45 18.76 -4.71 16.89
N THR A 46 18.72 -4.33 15.62
CA THR A 46 19.44 -3.18 15.08
C THR A 46 18.74 -2.56 13.88
N ASN A 47 18.79 -1.23 13.81
CA ASN A 47 18.31 -0.43 12.66
C ASN A 47 19.27 -0.47 11.45
N LYS A 48 20.27 -1.35 11.47
CA LYS A 48 21.27 -1.44 10.40
C LYS A 48 21.12 -2.77 9.68
N TRP A 49 21.23 -2.72 8.38
CA TRP A 49 21.33 -3.90 7.53
C TRP A 49 22.61 -4.66 7.83
N SER A 50 22.55 -5.99 7.83
CA SER A 50 23.68 -6.86 8.20
C SER A 50 24.82 -6.83 7.19
N ARG A 51 24.53 -6.52 5.92
CA ARG A 51 25.48 -6.49 4.81
C ARG A 51 25.05 -5.58 3.69
N ASN A 52 25.94 -5.35 2.73
CA ASN A 52 25.65 -4.63 1.49
C ASN A 52 25.50 -5.62 0.34
N PHE A 53 24.61 -5.28 -0.60
CA PHE A 53 24.44 -5.98 -1.87
C PHE A 53 24.65 -5.02 -3.01
N SER A 54 25.38 -5.42 -4.04
CA SER A 54 25.34 -4.66 -5.29
C SER A 54 23.99 -4.81 -5.95
N VAL A 55 23.59 -3.85 -6.76
CA VAL A 55 22.35 -3.93 -7.54
C VAL A 55 22.30 -5.18 -8.42
N ASN A 56 23.43 -5.57 -8.99
CA ASN A 56 23.53 -6.78 -9.80
C ASN A 56 23.29 -8.06 -8.99
N ASP A 57 23.78 -8.10 -7.75
CA ASP A 57 23.56 -9.25 -6.87
C ASP A 57 22.10 -9.29 -6.41
N SER A 58 21.50 -8.13 -6.10
CA SER A 58 20.07 -8.02 -5.78
C SER A 58 19.20 -8.54 -6.94
N ILE A 59 19.49 -8.15 -8.19
CA ILE A 59 18.76 -8.63 -9.37
C ILE A 59 18.93 -10.15 -9.53
N LYS A 60 20.16 -10.70 -9.35
CA LYS A 60 20.39 -12.14 -9.45
C LYS A 60 19.62 -12.93 -8.37
N ILE A 61 19.58 -12.42 -7.15
CA ILE A 61 18.84 -13.03 -6.05
C ILE A 61 17.35 -13.09 -6.38
N VAL A 62 16.74 -11.97 -6.77
CA VAL A 62 15.34 -11.90 -7.18
C VAL A 62 15.06 -12.84 -8.35
N SER A 63 15.93 -12.83 -9.36
CA SER A 63 15.84 -13.72 -10.52
C SER A 63 15.87 -15.20 -10.13
N SER A 64 16.76 -15.58 -9.21
CA SER A 64 16.89 -16.95 -8.70
C SER A 64 15.65 -17.38 -7.91
N TYR A 65 15.11 -16.51 -7.07
CA TYR A 65 13.87 -16.75 -6.35
C TYR A 65 12.71 -16.98 -7.32
N ILE A 66 12.50 -16.06 -8.26
CA ILE A 66 11.40 -16.19 -9.24
C ILE A 66 11.53 -17.50 -10.02
N LYS A 67 12.75 -17.88 -10.42
CA LYS A 67 12.99 -19.15 -11.11
C LYS A 67 12.63 -20.37 -10.26
N SER A 68 12.81 -20.28 -8.94
CA SER A 68 12.48 -21.39 -8.04
C SER A 68 10.97 -21.59 -7.85
N ILE A 69 10.16 -20.56 -8.12
CA ILE A 69 8.71 -20.63 -7.94
C ILE A 69 7.94 -20.74 -9.26
N ASP A 70 8.42 -20.11 -10.35
CA ASP A 70 7.72 -20.12 -11.64
C ASP A 70 8.63 -19.75 -12.82
N ASP A 71 8.81 -20.68 -13.76
CA ASP A 71 9.66 -20.48 -14.95
C ASP A 71 9.11 -19.43 -15.92
N LYS A 72 7.79 -19.29 -16.05
CA LYS A 72 7.18 -18.32 -16.96
C LYS A 72 7.33 -16.90 -16.41
N MET A 73 7.13 -16.71 -15.10
CA MET A 73 7.41 -15.44 -14.43
C MET A 73 8.88 -15.07 -14.54
N PHE A 74 9.79 -16.03 -14.39
CA PHE A 74 11.23 -15.84 -14.54
C PHE A 74 11.62 -15.33 -15.93
N GLN A 75 11.07 -15.92 -17.00
CA GLN A 75 11.33 -15.44 -18.37
C GLN A 75 10.85 -14.01 -18.57
N SER A 76 9.63 -13.69 -18.11
CA SER A 76 9.06 -12.36 -18.20
C SER A 76 9.84 -11.33 -17.38
N PHE A 77 10.28 -11.70 -16.16
CA PHE A 77 11.13 -10.85 -15.33
C PHE A 77 12.45 -10.49 -16.03
N ASN A 78 13.16 -11.49 -16.55
CA ASN A 78 14.45 -11.27 -17.23
C ASN A 78 14.34 -10.44 -18.51
N GLU A 79 13.20 -10.46 -19.17
CA GLU A 79 12.93 -9.59 -20.31
C GLU A 79 12.68 -8.15 -19.85
N LYS A 80 11.80 -7.96 -18.88
CA LYS A 80 11.33 -6.64 -18.46
C LYS A 80 12.36 -5.86 -17.64
N ILE A 81 13.17 -6.54 -16.82
CA ILE A 81 14.19 -5.87 -15.99
C ILE A 81 15.26 -5.13 -16.81
N LYS A 82 15.51 -5.56 -18.06
CA LYS A 82 16.45 -4.91 -18.98
C LYS A 82 16.07 -3.46 -19.33
N ASN A 83 14.77 -3.15 -19.22
CA ASN A 83 14.21 -1.83 -19.52
C ASN A 83 13.99 -1.00 -18.26
N ALA A 84 14.30 -1.51 -17.07
CA ALA A 84 14.19 -0.77 -15.84
C ALA A 84 15.30 0.29 -15.72
N LYS A 85 14.96 1.44 -15.20
CA LYS A 85 15.92 2.51 -14.85
C LYS A 85 16.34 2.32 -13.40
N ILE A 86 17.53 1.77 -13.20
CA ILE A 86 18.07 1.49 -11.88
C ILE A 86 19.24 2.44 -11.64
N LEU A 87 19.08 3.36 -10.70
CA LEU A 87 19.99 4.48 -10.45
C LEU A 87 20.38 4.54 -8.96
N PRO A 88 21.57 5.06 -8.62
CA PRO A 88 21.92 5.34 -7.22
C PRO A 88 20.90 6.29 -6.56
N ARG A 89 20.59 6.06 -5.29
CA ARG A 89 19.63 6.86 -4.52
C ARG A 89 19.97 8.36 -4.50
N GLU A 90 21.26 8.69 -4.47
CA GLU A 90 21.73 10.08 -4.46
C GLU A 90 21.34 10.85 -5.73
N GLN A 91 21.00 10.15 -6.81
CA GLN A 91 20.54 10.77 -8.05
C GLN A 91 19.07 11.16 -8.04
N PHE A 92 18.30 10.68 -7.04
CA PHE A 92 16.92 11.10 -6.86
C PHE A 92 16.85 12.48 -6.22
N LYS A 93 16.34 13.46 -6.97
CA LYS A 93 16.29 14.88 -6.55
C LYS A 93 14.88 15.41 -6.32
N ASP A 94 13.86 14.65 -6.74
CA ASP A 94 12.47 15.11 -6.66
C ASP A 94 11.79 14.58 -5.40
N GLU A 95 11.89 15.35 -4.30
CA GLU A 95 11.28 15.01 -3.02
C GLU A 95 9.73 15.00 -3.05
N SER A 96 9.12 15.47 -4.14
CA SER A 96 7.67 15.45 -4.32
C SER A 96 7.14 14.12 -4.87
N LYS A 97 8.04 13.25 -5.34
CA LYS A 97 7.70 11.94 -5.94
C LYS A 97 8.25 10.79 -5.10
N TYR A 98 7.64 9.63 -5.30
CA TYR A 98 8.24 8.39 -4.78
C TYR A 98 9.45 8.06 -5.66
N PRO A 99 10.57 7.64 -5.02
CA PRO A 99 11.76 7.28 -5.78
C PRO A 99 11.53 6.04 -6.64
N ASP A 100 10.88 5.04 -6.07
CA ASP A 100 10.66 3.75 -6.70
C ASP A 100 9.21 3.66 -7.18
N CYS A 101 8.99 3.37 -8.45
CA CYS A 101 7.66 3.34 -9.07
C CYS A 101 7.70 2.75 -10.49
N VAL A 102 6.53 2.40 -11.00
CA VAL A 102 6.29 2.25 -12.44
C VAL A 102 5.64 3.53 -12.93
N ASP A 103 6.25 4.20 -13.91
CA ASP A 103 5.74 5.47 -14.44
C ASP A 103 4.57 5.26 -15.42
N ASP A 104 3.95 6.35 -15.87
CA ASP A 104 2.82 6.33 -16.81
C ASP A 104 3.16 5.70 -18.17
N TYR A 105 4.44 5.57 -18.51
CA TYR A 105 4.93 4.89 -19.71
C TYR A 105 5.29 3.42 -19.45
N GLY A 106 5.03 2.92 -18.23
CA GLY A 106 5.33 1.57 -17.82
C GLY A 106 6.83 1.30 -17.63
N ILE A 107 7.64 2.32 -17.41
CA ILE A 107 9.05 2.16 -17.08
C ILE A 107 9.20 2.03 -15.58
N VAL A 108 9.89 0.97 -15.15
CA VAL A 108 10.22 0.76 -13.74
C VAL A 108 11.40 1.67 -13.37
N HIS A 109 11.23 2.47 -12.33
CA HIS A 109 12.28 3.30 -11.73
C HIS A 109 12.62 2.71 -10.36
N ILE A 110 13.92 2.47 -10.11
CA ILE A 110 14.44 1.97 -8.84
C ILE A 110 15.67 2.77 -8.46
N TYR A 111 15.68 3.30 -7.23
CA TYR A 111 16.80 4.05 -6.70
C TYR A 111 17.46 3.28 -5.56
N TYR A 112 18.54 2.57 -5.87
CA TYR A 112 19.20 1.65 -4.97
C TYR A 112 20.14 2.32 -3.96
N GLU A 113 20.28 1.68 -2.78
CA GLU A 113 21.11 2.10 -1.65
C GLU A 113 22.25 1.11 -1.35
N ASN A 114 22.39 0.03 -2.12
CA ASN A 114 23.30 -1.11 -1.92
C ASN A 114 23.04 -1.86 -0.59
N THR A 115 21.78 -2.01 -0.21
CA THR A 115 21.37 -2.72 1.01
C THR A 115 20.44 -3.90 0.69
N PRO A 116 20.15 -4.79 1.64
CA PRO A 116 19.12 -5.83 1.48
C PRO A 116 17.74 -5.29 1.06
N LYS A 117 17.43 -4.04 1.43
CA LYS A 117 16.19 -3.36 1.04
C LYS A 117 15.98 -3.35 -0.48
N ASP A 118 17.06 -3.21 -1.26
CA ASP A 118 16.98 -3.13 -2.71
C ASP A 118 16.42 -4.41 -3.33
N ILE A 119 16.69 -5.58 -2.73
CA ILE A 119 16.16 -6.87 -3.17
C ILE A 119 14.62 -6.84 -3.14
N PHE A 120 14.06 -6.35 -2.04
CA PHE A 120 12.61 -6.23 -1.85
C PHE A 120 12.00 -5.20 -2.81
N ILE A 121 12.62 -4.03 -2.96
CA ILE A 121 12.13 -2.97 -3.85
C ILE A 121 12.15 -3.43 -5.31
N ILE A 122 13.25 -4.06 -5.77
CA ILE A 122 13.34 -4.60 -7.14
C ILE A 122 12.21 -5.59 -7.39
N PHE A 123 11.95 -6.50 -6.46
CA PHE A 123 10.89 -7.47 -6.62
C PHE A 123 9.51 -6.83 -6.62
N HIS A 124 9.24 -5.90 -5.69
CA HIS A 124 7.99 -5.16 -5.57
C HIS A 124 7.62 -4.44 -6.88
N GLU A 125 8.51 -3.58 -7.35
CA GLU A 125 8.27 -2.77 -8.54
C GLU A 125 8.19 -3.63 -9.81
N MET A 126 8.98 -4.72 -9.86
CA MET A 126 8.88 -5.66 -10.96
C MET A 126 7.57 -6.45 -10.95
N LEU A 127 6.98 -6.75 -9.79
CA LEU A 127 5.65 -7.36 -9.72
C LEU A 127 4.57 -6.43 -10.28
N HIS A 128 4.63 -5.12 -10.00
CA HIS A 128 3.76 -4.16 -10.68
C HIS A 128 3.93 -4.23 -12.20
N LYS A 129 5.16 -4.25 -12.70
CA LYS A 129 5.45 -4.35 -14.12
C LYS A 129 5.02 -5.68 -14.75
N LEU A 130 5.16 -6.78 -14.04
CA LEU A 130 4.72 -8.10 -14.49
C LEU A 130 3.19 -8.20 -14.60
N ASN A 131 2.47 -7.41 -13.80
CA ASN A 131 1.01 -7.36 -13.77
C ASN A 131 0.40 -6.26 -14.65
N GLU A 132 1.21 -5.40 -15.30
CA GLU A 132 0.76 -4.24 -16.08
C GLU A 132 -0.25 -4.57 -17.19
N ASN A 133 -0.10 -5.71 -17.85
CA ASN A 133 -0.99 -6.12 -18.95
C ASN A 133 -2.39 -6.59 -18.49
N LYS A 134 -2.66 -6.56 -17.18
CA LYS A 134 -3.93 -6.97 -16.58
C LYS A 134 -4.88 -5.77 -16.34
N GLU A 135 -4.71 -4.71 -17.10
CA GLU A 135 -5.47 -3.46 -16.95
C GLU A 135 -6.88 -3.48 -17.55
N VAL A 136 -7.22 -4.52 -18.29
CA VAL A 136 -8.52 -4.64 -18.94
C VAL A 136 -9.24 -5.90 -18.47
N ASP A 137 -10.57 -5.80 -18.35
CA ASP A 137 -11.41 -6.97 -18.11
C ASP A 137 -11.49 -7.87 -19.38
N LYS A 138 -12.16 -9.00 -19.25
CA LYS A 138 -12.37 -9.95 -20.35
C LYS A 138 -13.04 -9.37 -21.61
N ASN A 139 -13.67 -8.20 -21.49
CA ASN A 139 -14.33 -7.51 -22.59
C ASN A 139 -13.45 -6.39 -23.17
N GLY A 140 -12.20 -6.29 -22.74
CA GLY A 140 -11.28 -5.23 -23.15
C GLY A 140 -11.58 -3.86 -22.49
N LYS A 141 -12.48 -3.81 -21.49
CA LYS A 141 -12.79 -2.58 -20.77
C LYS A 141 -11.71 -2.34 -19.72
N LYS A 142 -11.17 -1.13 -19.70
CA LYS A 142 -10.16 -0.72 -18.71
C LYS A 142 -10.72 -0.85 -17.29
N LEU A 143 -9.99 -1.54 -16.42
CA LEU A 143 -10.32 -1.66 -15.01
C LEU A 143 -10.27 -0.27 -14.35
N SER A 144 -11.05 -0.08 -13.28
CA SER A 144 -10.94 1.15 -12.52
C SER A 144 -9.53 1.31 -11.96
N THR A 145 -9.02 2.53 -11.94
CA THR A 145 -7.70 2.83 -11.37
C THR A 145 -7.62 2.32 -9.93
N TRP A 146 -8.69 2.46 -9.17
CA TRP A 146 -8.79 2.00 -7.79
C TRP A 146 -8.57 0.49 -7.67
N THR A 147 -9.29 -0.34 -8.45
CA THR A 147 -9.18 -1.81 -8.42
C THR A 147 -7.78 -2.27 -8.82
N ARG A 148 -7.24 -1.68 -9.87
CA ARG A 148 -5.92 -2.02 -10.41
C ARG A 148 -4.78 -1.75 -9.42
N GLU A 149 -4.76 -0.55 -8.84
CA GLU A 149 -3.73 -0.14 -7.89
C GLU A 149 -3.76 -0.98 -6.61
N TYR A 150 -4.94 -1.25 -6.13
CA TYR A 150 -5.21 -2.07 -4.97
C TYR A 150 -4.70 -3.50 -5.11
N PHE A 151 -5.02 -4.13 -6.23
CA PHE A 151 -4.56 -5.47 -6.53
C PHE A 151 -3.04 -5.52 -6.69
N GLY A 152 -2.47 -4.56 -7.40
CA GLY A 152 -1.04 -4.46 -7.59
C GLY A 152 -0.27 -4.44 -6.26
N GLU A 153 -0.71 -3.62 -5.31
CA GLU A 153 -0.08 -3.56 -3.98
C GLU A 153 -0.21 -4.88 -3.21
N THR A 154 -1.39 -5.53 -3.25
CA THR A 154 -1.58 -6.80 -2.55
C THR A 154 -0.62 -7.88 -3.06
N VAL A 155 -0.48 -8.03 -4.37
CA VAL A 155 0.46 -8.99 -4.97
C VAL A 155 1.91 -8.63 -4.65
N SER A 156 2.27 -7.35 -4.75
CA SER A 156 3.63 -6.90 -4.50
C SER A 156 4.03 -7.09 -3.04
N ILE A 157 3.15 -6.77 -2.09
CA ILE A 157 3.40 -6.96 -0.66
C ILE A 157 3.49 -8.45 -0.30
N LEU A 158 2.57 -9.27 -0.81
CA LEU A 158 2.61 -10.72 -0.57
C LEU A 158 3.90 -11.33 -1.12
N GLY A 159 4.27 -10.93 -2.34
CA GLY A 159 5.54 -11.36 -2.94
C GLY A 159 6.75 -10.99 -2.11
N GLU A 160 6.81 -9.75 -1.57
CA GLU A 160 7.90 -9.34 -0.68
C GLU A 160 7.98 -10.22 0.58
N MET A 161 6.85 -10.60 1.18
CA MET A 161 6.87 -11.43 2.39
C MET A 161 7.39 -12.83 2.08
N LEU A 162 6.91 -13.46 1.00
CA LEU A 162 7.40 -14.77 0.55
C LEU A 162 8.88 -14.74 0.16
N LEU A 163 9.32 -13.70 -0.53
CA LEU A 163 10.74 -13.51 -0.84
C LEU A 163 11.57 -13.38 0.45
N GLY A 164 11.08 -12.64 1.44
CA GLY A 164 11.77 -12.46 2.71
C GLY A 164 12.00 -13.77 3.45
N GLU A 165 11.00 -14.63 3.52
CA GLU A 165 11.10 -15.98 4.10
C GLU A 165 12.16 -16.82 3.36
N TYR A 166 12.08 -16.88 2.05
CA TYR A 166 13.07 -17.57 1.21
C TYR A 166 14.51 -17.05 1.44
N LEU A 167 14.69 -15.74 1.56
CA LEU A 167 16.00 -15.13 1.77
C LEU A 167 16.59 -15.46 3.15
N VAL A 168 15.76 -15.56 4.17
CA VAL A 168 16.19 -15.98 5.52
C VAL A 168 16.55 -17.47 5.51
N GLU A 169 15.69 -18.32 4.95
CA GLU A 169 15.90 -19.77 4.86
C GLU A 169 17.18 -20.14 4.07
N SER A 170 17.44 -19.40 2.98
CA SER A 170 18.67 -19.59 2.18
C SER A 170 19.92 -18.98 2.82
N GLY A 171 19.80 -18.26 3.92
CA GLY A 171 20.89 -17.52 4.54
C GLY A 171 21.39 -16.33 3.71
N ALA A 172 20.60 -15.89 2.73
CA ALA A 172 20.95 -14.72 1.93
C ALA A 172 20.84 -13.41 2.74
N ILE A 173 19.91 -13.31 3.65
CA ILE A 173 19.81 -12.24 4.66
C ILE A 173 19.62 -12.84 6.04
N THR A 174 19.75 -12.01 7.08
CA THR A 174 19.43 -12.41 8.44
C THR A 174 17.94 -12.22 8.75
N GLU A 175 17.45 -12.90 9.78
CA GLU A 175 16.09 -12.67 10.29
C GLU A 175 15.91 -11.21 10.74
N ASN A 176 16.96 -10.59 11.34
CA ASN A 176 16.94 -9.18 11.70
C ASN A 176 16.75 -8.26 10.49
N ASP A 177 17.39 -8.55 9.35
CA ASP A 177 17.17 -7.78 8.11
C ASP A 177 15.72 -7.88 7.64
N PHE A 178 15.13 -9.07 7.69
CA PHE A 178 13.74 -9.26 7.31
C PHE A 178 12.77 -8.56 8.29
N ASN A 179 13.03 -8.63 9.59
CA ASN A 179 12.26 -7.91 10.59
C ASN A 179 12.37 -6.39 10.41
N LEU A 180 13.55 -5.88 10.14
CA LEU A 180 13.75 -4.46 9.81
C LEU A 180 12.90 -4.05 8.59
N ARG A 181 12.87 -4.89 7.52
CA ARG A 181 12.00 -4.62 6.35
C ARG A 181 10.53 -4.61 6.72
N LYS A 182 10.04 -5.59 7.49
CA LYS A 182 8.65 -5.64 7.97
C LYS A 182 8.28 -4.38 8.75
N HIS A 183 9.15 -3.91 9.64
CA HIS A 183 8.92 -2.68 10.41
C HIS A 183 8.88 -1.43 9.53
N GLN A 184 9.79 -1.30 8.57
CA GLN A 184 9.78 -0.17 7.62
C GLN A 184 8.46 -0.12 6.84
N ARG A 185 7.97 -1.30 6.41
CA ARG A 185 6.71 -1.43 5.70
C ARG A 185 5.52 -1.06 6.60
N LEU A 186 5.40 -1.67 7.77
CA LEU A 186 4.31 -1.38 8.70
C LEU A 186 4.24 0.10 9.07
N ASN A 187 5.39 0.78 9.21
CA ASN A 187 5.41 2.22 9.46
C ASN A 187 4.80 3.03 8.31
N GLY A 188 5.09 2.65 7.06
CA GLY A 188 4.45 3.25 5.88
C GLY A 188 2.94 3.00 5.83
N GLU A 189 2.52 1.79 6.17
CA GLU A 189 1.11 1.40 6.19
C GLU A 189 0.35 2.07 7.34
N LYS A 190 0.97 2.27 8.50
CA LYS A 190 0.43 3.10 9.60
C LYS A 190 0.28 4.56 9.19
N GLU A 191 1.21 5.10 8.42
CA GLU A 191 1.07 6.45 7.87
C GLU A 191 -0.11 6.53 6.89
N ALA A 192 -0.25 5.53 6.01
CA ALA A 192 -1.40 5.43 5.11
C ALA A 192 -2.72 5.32 5.88
N ALA A 193 -2.78 4.52 6.95
CA ALA A 193 -3.96 4.40 7.79
C ALA A 193 -4.34 5.73 8.48
N ARG A 194 -3.35 6.48 8.99
CA ARG A 194 -3.58 7.83 9.54
C ARG A 194 -4.17 8.78 8.49
N ASN A 195 -3.60 8.77 7.28
CA ASN A 195 -4.09 9.60 6.19
C ASN A 195 -5.55 9.30 5.84
N VAL A 196 -5.93 8.00 5.75
CA VAL A 196 -7.32 7.60 5.51
C VAL A 196 -8.25 8.13 6.60
N LEU A 197 -7.88 7.99 7.88
CA LEU A 197 -8.72 8.47 8.99
C LEU A 197 -8.93 9.98 8.94
N ILE A 198 -7.86 10.75 8.70
CA ILE A 198 -7.93 12.21 8.63
C ILE A 198 -8.80 12.64 7.44
N GLU A 199 -8.53 12.10 6.25
CA GLU A 199 -9.27 12.44 5.04
C GLU A 199 -10.73 12.03 5.10
N ASN A 200 -11.06 10.89 5.75
CA ASN A 200 -12.44 10.49 6.01
C ASN A 200 -13.20 11.58 6.80
N GLU A 201 -12.61 12.15 7.82
CA GLU A 201 -13.28 13.20 8.61
C GLU A 201 -13.42 14.51 7.82
N LEU A 202 -12.43 14.86 6.99
CA LEU A 202 -12.56 16.00 6.07
C LEU A 202 -13.72 15.78 5.08
N ILE A 203 -13.84 14.59 4.52
CA ILE A 203 -14.92 14.19 3.61
C ILE A 203 -16.28 14.24 4.32
N LYS A 204 -16.40 13.69 5.53
CA LYS A 204 -17.63 13.71 6.33
C LYS A 204 -18.11 15.11 6.61
N LEU A 205 -17.20 16.04 6.95
CA LEU A 205 -17.56 17.45 7.12
C LEU A 205 -18.20 18.01 5.84
N LYS A 206 -17.62 17.75 4.67
CA LYS A 206 -18.17 18.24 3.39
C LYS A 206 -19.49 17.57 3.01
N LEU A 207 -19.64 16.27 3.20
CA LEU A 207 -20.90 15.56 2.97
C LEU A 207 -22.01 16.06 3.89
N SER A 208 -21.67 16.55 5.08
CA SER A 208 -22.59 17.19 6.03
C SER A 208 -22.81 18.69 5.77
N ASN A 209 -22.33 19.22 4.64
CA ASN A 209 -22.38 20.65 4.28
C ASN A 209 -21.70 21.57 5.32
N LEU A 210 -20.71 21.07 6.06
CA LEU A 210 -19.92 21.85 7.00
C LEU A 210 -18.62 22.33 6.35
N ASN A 211 -18.17 23.52 6.73
CA ASN A 211 -16.89 24.04 6.27
C ASN A 211 -15.73 23.42 7.06
N ILE A 212 -14.61 23.18 6.38
CA ILE A 212 -13.36 22.76 7.02
C ILE A 212 -12.71 24.01 7.62
N ASN A 213 -12.86 24.16 8.93
CA ASN A 213 -12.29 25.24 9.73
C ASN A 213 -11.83 24.69 11.10
N GLU A 214 -11.09 25.48 11.85
CA GLU A 214 -10.55 25.04 13.15
C GLU A 214 -11.65 24.63 14.13
N GLU A 215 -12.78 25.34 14.16
CA GLU A 215 -13.90 25.04 15.06
C GLU A 215 -14.48 23.64 14.77
N ASN A 216 -14.74 23.32 13.50
CA ASN A 216 -15.31 22.02 13.12
C ASN A 216 -14.29 20.89 13.29
N LEU A 217 -13.00 21.11 13.01
CA LEU A 217 -11.94 20.14 13.28
C LEU A 217 -11.80 19.85 14.78
N LEU A 218 -11.86 20.87 15.63
CA LEU A 218 -11.85 20.68 17.09
C LEU A 218 -13.09 19.92 17.59
N LYS A 219 -14.27 20.13 16.98
CA LYS A 219 -15.48 19.35 17.29
C LYS A 219 -15.32 17.87 16.94
N VAL A 220 -14.68 17.55 15.81
CA VAL A 220 -14.37 16.14 15.43
C VAL A 220 -13.58 15.48 16.56
N ILE A 221 -12.47 16.08 17.00
CA ILE A 221 -11.63 15.52 18.08
C ILE A 221 -12.40 15.39 19.39
N LYS A 222 -13.16 16.41 19.75
CA LYS A 222 -13.89 16.44 21.02
C LYS A 222 -14.94 15.35 21.09
N ASN A 223 -15.59 15.05 19.96
CA ASN A 223 -16.66 14.09 19.85
C ASN A 223 -16.17 12.65 19.58
N GLU A 224 -14.88 12.47 19.22
CA GLU A 224 -14.33 11.14 18.99
C GLU A 224 -14.16 10.40 20.32
N SER A 225 -14.77 9.23 20.41
CA SER A 225 -14.72 8.35 21.56
C SER A 225 -13.62 7.30 21.49
N ASP A 226 -13.21 6.90 20.27
CA ASP A 226 -12.14 5.95 20.06
C ASP A 226 -10.78 6.58 20.38
N PRO A 227 -9.99 6.00 21.32
CA PRO A 227 -8.72 6.60 21.75
C PRO A 227 -7.66 6.63 20.64
N VAL A 228 -7.64 5.65 19.73
CA VAL A 228 -6.67 5.58 18.62
C VAL A 228 -6.96 6.69 17.62
N LYS A 229 -8.21 6.81 17.18
CA LYS A 229 -8.64 7.88 16.26
C LYS A 229 -8.43 9.26 16.89
N LYS A 230 -8.81 9.41 18.16
CA LYS A 230 -8.64 10.67 18.90
C LYS A 230 -7.18 11.10 18.95
N SER A 231 -6.25 10.16 19.20
CA SER A 231 -4.81 10.44 19.16
C SER A 231 -4.36 10.89 17.78
N VAL A 232 -4.77 10.18 16.72
CA VAL A 232 -4.43 10.54 15.33
C VAL A 232 -4.90 11.94 14.98
N PHE A 233 -6.13 12.30 15.33
CA PHE A 233 -6.68 13.64 15.05
C PHE A 233 -6.01 14.72 15.88
N TYR A 234 -5.69 14.45 17.14
CA TYR A 234 -4.98 15.40 18.01
C TYR A 234 -3.57 15.68 17.47
N ASP A 235 -2.83 14.63 17.11
CA ASP A 235 -1.49 14.74 16.52
C ASP A 235 -1.53 15.53 15.21
N GLU A 236 -2.52 15.26 14.36
CA GLU A 236 -2.69 15.99 13.10
C GLU A 236 -3.01 17.46 13.31
N LEU A 237 -3.88 17.82 14.26
CA LEU A 237 -4.18 19.22 14.54
C LEU A 237 -2.97 19.96 15.11
N SER A 238 -2.13 19.29 15.91
CA SER A 238 -0.91 19.87 16.48
C SER A 238 0.15 20.12 15.41
N ASP A 239 0.41 19.14 14.57
CA ASP A 239 1.47 19.16 13.52
C ASP A 239 0.96 19.69 12.18
N LYS A 240 -0.32 19.47 11.88
CA LYS A 240 -0.97 19.82 10.60
C LYS A 240 -0.24 19.22 9.38
N ARG A 241 0.43 18.08 9.57
CA ARG A 241 1.29 17.48 8.54
C ARG A 241 0.48 17.05 7.32
N ARG A 242 -0.56 16.25 7.52
CA ARG A 242 -1.40 15.77 6.42
C ARG A 242 -2.17 16.90 5.74
N ILE A 243 -2.71 17.81 6.52
CA ILE A 243 -3.44 18.98 6.00
C ILE A 243 -2.53 19.87 5.14
N LYS A 244 -1.28 20.10 5.57
CA LYS A 244 -0.28 20.83 4.77
C LYS A 244 0.07 20.08 3.48
N GLN A 245 0.13 18.76 3.53
CA GLN A 245 0.40 17.94 2.35
C GLN A 245 -0.76 18.02 1.35
N VAL A 246 -2.01 17.93 1.78
CA VAL A 246 -3.20 18.14 0.93
C VAL A 246 -3.16 19.53 0.27
N GLU A 247 -2.79 20.59 1.00
CA GLU A 247 -2.63 21.93 0.42
C GLU A 247 -1.54 21.97 -0.67
N LYS A 248 -0.40 21.30 -0.44
CA LYS A 248 0.73 21.22 -1.39
C LYS A 248 0.38 20.41 -2.63
N GLU A 249 -0.20 19.25 -2.46
CA GLU A 249 -0.55 18.33 -3.54
C GLU A 249 -1.81 18.77 -4.30
N LYS A 250 -2.63 19.61 -3.69
CA LYS A 250 -3.95 20.05 -4.19
C LYS A 250 -4.93 18.90 -4.44
N ASP A 251 -4.75 17.81 -3.72
CA ASP A 251 -5.56 16.59 -3.82
C ASP A 251 -5.55 15.80 -2.50
N LEU A 252 -6.52 14.90 -2.33
CA LEU A 252 -6.51 13.89 -1.29
C LEU A 252 -5.76 12.64 -1.77
N SER A 253 -5.07 11.97 -0.86
CA SER A 253 -4.42 10.70 -1.17
C SER A 253 -5.27 9.48 -0.82
N LEU A 254 -6.57 9.65 -0.63
CA LEU A 254 -7.46 8.62 -0.12
C LEU A 254 -7.32 7.30 -0.90
N ASN A 255 -7.42 7.36 -2.22
CA ASN A 255 -7.26 6.19 -3.10
C ASN A 255 -5.94 5.47 -2.87
N LYS A 256 -4.85 6.25 -2.80
CA LYS A 256 -3.51 5.72 -2.60
C LYS A 256 -3.32 5.13 -1.20
N SER A 257 -3.79 5.83 -0.18
CA SER A 257 -3.65 5.40 1.21
C SER A 257 -4.49 4.16 1.51
N GLN A 258 -5.72 4.10 0.99
CA GLN A 258 -6.59 2.93 1.15
C GLN A 258 -5.95 1.66 0.60
N ARG A 259 -5.32 1.71 -0.57
CA ARG A 259 -4.73 0.51 -1.20
C ARG A 259 -3.66 -0.15 -0.33
N TYR A 260 -2.83 0.64 0.35
CA TYR A 260 -1.81 0.10 1.26
C TYR A 260 -2.42 -0.53 2.50
N VAL A 261 -3.42 0.11 3.12
CA VAL A 261 -4.13 -0.42 4.29
C VAL A 261 -4.78 -1.76 3.98
N ILE A 262 -5.49 -1.82 2.87
CA ILE A 262 -6.24 -3.01 2.49
C ILE A 262 -5.28 -4.12 2.07
N ALA A 263 -4.25 -3.81 1.28
CA ALA A 263 -3.23 -4.77 0.88
C ALA A 263 -2.53 -5.38 2.10
N HIS A 264 -2.16 -4.55 3.09
CA HIS A 264 -1.57 -5.02 4.34
C HIS A 264 -2.47 -6.02 5.06
N VAL A 265 -3.73 -5.67 5.25
CA VAL A 265 -4.68 -6.51 5.98
C VAL A 265 -4.93 -7.83 5.25
N LEU A 266 -5.11 -7.80 3.92
CA LEU A 266 -5.29 -9.02 3.12
C LEU A 266 -4.06 -9.92 3.16
N VAL A 267 -2.87 -9.36 2.97
CA VAL A 267 -1.61 -10.12 3.06
C VAL A 267 -1.44 -10.75 4.44
N SER A 268 -1.73 -10.00 5.51
CA SER A 268 -1.66 -10.51 6.88
C SER A 268 -2.60 -11.70 7.12
N GLU A 269 -3.78 -11.72 6.45
CA GLU A 269 -4.67 -12.88 6.52
C GLU A 269 -4.17 -14.04 5.64
N MET A 270 -3.72 -13.75 4.41
CA MET A 270 -3.22 -14.79 3.50
C MET A 270 -2.01 -15.54 4.06
N LEU A 271 -1.11 -14.85 4.75
CA LEU A 271 0.07 -15.45 5.39
C LEU A 271 -0.26 -16.45 6.53
N LYS A 272 -1.52 -16.50 7.00
CA LYS A 272 -1.97 -17.51 7.98
C LYS A 272 -2.33 -18.85 7.36
N HIS A 273 -2.42 -18.93 6.02
CA HIS A 273 -2.79 -20.14 5.30
C HIS A 273 -1.57 -20.94 4.85
N GLU A 274 -1.64 -22.29 4.93
CA GLU A 274 -0.54 -23.18 4.57
C GLU A 274 -0.12 -23.09 3.09
N ASN A 275 -1.04 -22.75 2.18
CA ASN A 275 -0.80 -22.69 0.73
C ASN A 275 -0.65 -21.25 0.21
N VAL A 276 0.08 -20.41 0.93
CA VAL A 276 0.21 -19.00 0.59
C VAL A 276 0.91 -18.76 -0.74
N LEU A 277 1.89 -19.59 -1.11
CA LEU A 277 2.58 -19.51 -2.41
C LEU A 277 1.63 -19.81 -3.58
N ASP A 278 0.79 -20.84 -3.46
CA ASP A 278 -0.23 -21.13 -4.47
C ASP A 278 -1.23 -19.99 -4.61
N SER A 279 -1.61 -19.38 -3.49
CA SER A 279 -2.47 -18.20 -3.48
C SER A 279 -1.81 -17.00 -4.17
N PHE A 280 -0.51 -16.78 -3.94
CA PHE A 280 0.27 -15.73 -4.63
C PHE A 280 0.31 -15.98 -6.15
N LEU A 281 0.65 -17.20 -6.60
CA LEU A 281 0.69 -17.55 -8.01
C LEU A 281 -0.69 -17.44 -8.66
N LYS A 282 -1.73 -17.88 -7.95
CA LYS A 282 -3.11 -17.73 -8.40
C LYS A 282 -3.48 -16.26 -8.58
N LEU A 283 -3.24 -15.41 -7.60
CA LEU A 283 -3.45 -13.97 -7.71
C LEU A 283 -2.64 -13.38 -8.86
N HIS A 284 -1.38 -13.79 -9.05
CA HIS A 284 -0.54 -13.31 -10.12
C HIS A 284 -1.08 -13.69 -11.51
N TYR A 285 -1.62 -14.90 -11.69
CA TYR A 285 -2.06 -15.40 -13.00
C TYR A 285 -3.55 -15.23 -13.29
N GLU A 286 -4.43 -15.41 -12.31
CA GLU A 286 -5.88 -15.39 -12.54
C GLU A 286 -6.42 -13.98 -12.67
N VAL A 287 -5.80 -13.02 -12.05
CA VAL A 287 -6.21 -11.64 -12.19
C VAL A 287 -5.85 -11.12 -13.58
N GLY A 288 -6.86 -10.90 -14.38
CA GLY A 288 -6.73 -10.52 -15.80
C GLY A 288 -7.02 -11.65 -16.79
N ASN A 289 -7.24 -12.90 -16.34
CA ASN A 289 -7.80 -13.96 -17.18
C ASN A 289 -9.34 -13.91 -17.20
N ASP A 290 -9.94 -14.41 -18.30
CA ASP A 290 -11.35 -14.28 -18.67
C ASP A 290 -12.41 -14.70 -17.62
N ASN A 291 -12.00 -15.34 -16.53
CA ASN A 291 -12.88 -15.92 -15.52
C ASN A 291 -12.90 -15.19 -14.18
N CYS A 292 -12.02 -14.22 -13.96
CA CYS A 292 -11.92 -13.53 -12.68
C CYS A 292 -12.20 -12.04 -12.87
N LYS A 293 -13.34 -11.59 -12.39
CA LYS A 293 -13.56 -10.15 -12.23
C LYS A 293 -12.77 -9.73 -10.99
N ILE A 294 -11.80 -8.82 -11.18
CA ILE A 294 -11.00 -8.28 -10.06
C ILE A 294 -11.92 -7.72 -8.98
N ASP A 295 -13.00 -7.02 -9.38
CA ASP A 295 -14.00 -6.52 -8.43
C ASP A 295 -14.63 -7.66 -7.62
N ASP A 296 -14.93 -8.82 -8.23
CA ASP A 296 -15.50 -9.98 -7.53
C ASP A 296 -14.48 -10.61 -6.55
N VAL A 297 -13.18 -10.62 -6.89
CA VAL A 297 -12.12 -11.11 -5.99
C VAL A 297 -11.91 -10.14 -4.84
N VAL A 298 -11.82 -8.86 -5.12
CA VAL A 298 -11.67 -7.81 -4.12
C VAL A 298 -12.90 -7.77 -3.22
N ASP A 299 -14.11 -7.78 -3.77
CA ASP A 299 -15.35 -7.76 -3.00
C ASP A 299 -15.54 -9.08 -2.21
N SER A 300 -15.12 -10.23 -2.75
CA SER A 300 -15.09 -11.52 -2.04
C SER A 300 -14.07 -11.50 -0.90
N LEU A 301 -12.87 -10.97 -1.14
CA LEU A 301 -11.84 -10.81 -0.11
C LEU A 301 -12.28 -9.81 0.95
N LEU A 302 -12.89 -8.69 0.58
CA LEU A 302 -13.42 -7.70 1.51
C LEU A 302 -14.66 -8.21 2.27
N SER A 303 -15.53 -8.99 1.63
CA SER A 303 -16.73 -9.55 2.24
C SER A 303 -16.44 -10.76 3.15
N SER A 304 -15.35 -11.48 2.89
CA SER A 304 -14.87 -12.55 3.78
C SER A 304 -14.23 -12.01 5.06
N TYR A 305 -13.98 -10.70 5.12
CA TYR A 305 -13.64 -10.00 6.35
C TYR A 305 -14.89 -9.92 7.23
N PRO A 306 -14.94 -10.63 8.38
CA PRO A 306 -16.02 -10.39 9.32
C PRO A 306 -15.99 -8.90 9.66
N SER A 307 -17.13 -8.23 9.50
CA SER A 307 -17.30 -6.85 9.94
C SER A 307 -16.75 -6.75 11.37
N LEU A 308 -15.63 -6.06 11.55
CA LEU A 308 -15.00 -5.81 12.86
C LEU A 308 -15.90 -4.90 13.75
N GLY A 309 -17.22 -4.90 13.50
CA GLY A 309 -18.20 -4.05 14.12
C GLY A 309 -19.23 -4.77 15.00
N SER A 310 -18.96 -5.99 15.48
CA SER A 310 -19.81 -6.59 16.53
C SER A 310 -18.97 -7.29 17.59
N SER A 311 -18.20 -6.52 18.35
CA SER A 311 -17.85 -6.92 19.69
C SER A 311 -19.12 -6.84 20.54
N ASN A 312 -20.03 -7.79 20.38
CA ASN A 312 -20.95 -8.14 21.44
C ASN A 312 -20.12 -8.75 22.58
N THR A 313 -19.56 -7.89 23.41
CA THR A 313 -19.29 -8.19 24.79
C THR A 313 -20.61 -8.63 25.42
N ARG A 314 -20.86 -9.94 25.43
CA ARG A 314 -21.68 -10.53 26.47
C ARG A 314 -20.73 -11.08 27.53
N LEU A 315 -20.80 -10.42 28.66
CA LEU A 315 -20.33 -10.87 29.98
C LEU A 315 -20.62 -12.36 30.21
#